data_3920b5bc3a9f34b1dea16eba23da9a66
#
_entry.id   3920b5bc3a9f34b1dea16eba23da9a66
#
_cell.length_a   1.000
_cell.length_b   1.000
_cell.length_c   1.000
_cell.angle_alpha   90.00
_cell.angle_beta   90.00
_cell.angle_gamma   90.00
#
_symmetry.space_group_name_H-M   'P 1'
#
loop_
_entity.id
_entity.type
_entity.pdbx_description
1 polymer ?
#
loop_
_entity_poly.entity_id
_entity_poly.type
_entity_poly.pdbx_seq_one_letter_code
_entity_poly.pdbx_strand_id
1 'polypeptide(L)'
;MKRRVAIIGMVVAFLIGAGGMFAGMSLFGVNPAEVTQTISSGNASTAQGNLAKINEAYALIDSRYVEDVKDEKLVEGAIQGMLSTLKDPYSTYMDKETAKQFSESLDPELEGIGAEVNKTDGKLIIVSPIKGSPAEKIGIKPNDQILSVDGNSVKDLSREEAVLKIRGKKGTTVAIEIKRAGVADPIVFKIKREKIPIFTVFSSVKQESGKDIGYMQITSFAENTAKEFKDQLKELEKKNIKGLVIDVRGNPGGYLNSVEEILGEIMTDKKPMLQVEQRNGEKKKFSTELKERKPYPISVLIDNGSASASEILAGALKEGEGYDLIGEKTFGKGTVQQAVPFKDGSNIKLTMFKWLTPDGNWIHKKGIKPTVEVKQPDYYHATPIQIEKTLSYNANDVQVKHAQEMLKSLGYVPGREDGYFSKETESALKAFQNANKMEATGQLDKKTAEAIQTKIIEKIRFWRK
;
A
#
# COMPACT_ATOMS: atom_id res chain seq x y z
N MET A 1 9.14 9.56 20.79
CA MET A 1 8.11 9.85 19.79
C MET A 1 8.57 9.66 18.34
N LYS A 2 9.79 10.05 17.94
CA LYS A 2 10.29 9.92 16.53
C LYS A 2 10.38 8.47 15.99
N ARG A 3 10.52 7.45 16.84
CA ARG A 3 10.53 6.04 16.43
C ARG A 3 9.14 5.47 16.07
N ARG A 4 8.06 5.99 16.65
CA ARG A 4 6.70 5.46 16.41
C ARG A 4 6.09 5.91 15.07
N VAL A 5 6.38 7.12 14.61
CA VAL A 5 5.87 7.63 13.33
C VAL A 5 6.58 6.98 12.13
N ALA A 6 7.89 6.74 12.23
CA ALA A 6 8.63 5.98 11.23
C ALA A 6 8.16 4.51 11.15
N ILE A 7 7.78 3.93 12.32
CA ILE A 7 7.23 2.57 12.40
C ILE A 7 5.83 2.51 11.76
N ILE A 8 4.98 3.52 11.92
CA ILE A 8 3.64 3.55 11.32
C ILE A 8 3.72 3.72 9.80
N GLY A 9 4.59 4.58 9.28
CA GLY A 9 4.83 4.70 7.83
C GLY A 9 5.40 3.42 7.21
N MET A 10 6.33 2.75 7.91
CA MET A 10 6.85 1.44 7.48
C MET A 10 5.80 0.33 7.60
N VAL A 11 4.94 0.36 8.61
CA VAL A 11 3.87 -0.64 8.79
C VAL A 11 2.81 -0.53 7.70
N VAL A 12 2.45 0.67 7.25
CA VAL A 12 1.50 0.85 6.12
C VAL A 12 2.12 0.39 4.81
N ALA A 13 3.37 0.76 4.49
CA ALA A 13 4.09 0.22 3.33
C ALA A 13 4.36 -1.30 3.45
N PHE A 14 4.46 -1.80 4.69
CA PHE A 14 4.70 -3.20 5.02
C PHE A 14 3.43 -4.07 4.84
N LEU A 15 2.25 -3.55 5.15
CA LEU A 15 0.97 -4.27 5.02
C LEU A 15 0.55 -4.43 3.55
N ILE A 16 0.85 -3.47 2.70
CA ILE A 16 0.44 -3.49 1.28
C ILE A 16 1.34 -4.41 0.44
N GLY A 17 2.62 -4.59 0.80
CA GLY A 17 3.57 -5.45 0.05
C GLY A 17 3.48 -6.94 0.33
N ALA A 18 2.60 -7.40 1.21
CA ALA A 18 2.61 -8.77 1.72
C ALA A 18 1.53 -9.69 1.10
N GLY A 19 0.67 -9.15 0.25
CA GLY A 19 -0.51 -9.87 -0.29
C GLY A 19 -0.25 -11.03 -1.25
N GLY A 20 0.99 -11.31 -1.63
CA GLY A 20 1.29 -12.21 -2.77
C GLY A 20 1.38 -13.70 -2.48
N MET A 21 0.82 -14.29 -1.39
CA MET A 21 1.42 -15.56 -1.01
C MET A 21 0.57 -16.77 -0.62
N PHE A 22 -0.73 -16.64 -0.45
CA PHE A 22 -1.51 -17.86 -0.14
C PHE A 22 -1.72 -18.76 -1.36
N ALA A 23 -1.80 -18.21 -2.57
CA ALA A 23 -1.90 -19.00 -3.79
C ALA A 23 -0.56 -19.63 -4.26
N GLY A 24 0.58 -19.09 -3.80
CA GLY A 24 1.91 -19.59 -4.18
C GLY A 24 2.27 -20.98 -3.62
N MET A 25 1.59 -21.47 -2.59
CA MET A 25 1.92 -22.78 -2.00
C MET A 25 1.66 -23.94 -2.99
N SER A 26 0.60 -23.86 -3.79
CA SER A 26 0.32 -24.89 -4.82
C SER A 26 1.24 -24.77 -6.05
N LEU A 27 1.71 -23.58 -6.38
CA LEU A 27 2.60 -23.32 -7.51
C LEU A 27 4.04 -23.81 -7.26
N PHE A 28 4.50 -23.81 -6.01
CA PHE A 28 5.88 -24.24 -5.69
C PHE A 28 6.00 -25.70 -5.29
N GLY A 29 4.88 -26.45 -5.21
CA GLY A 29 4.90 -27.85 -4.79
C GLY A 29 5.38 -28.05 -3.34
N VAL A 30 5.46 -27.00 -2.55
CA VAL A 30 5.84 -27.07 -1.13
C VAL A 30 4.59 -27.35 -0.32
N ASN A 31 4.40 -28.60 0.01
CA ASN A 31 3.32 -29.03 0.89
C ASN A 31 3.62 -28.53 2.32
N PRO A 32 2.68 -27.87 3.03
CA PRO A 32 2.87 -27.49 4.45
C PRO A 32 3.34 -28.65 5.33
N ALA A 33 2.96 -29.89 4.98
CA ALA A 33 3.43 -31.11 5.65
C ALA A 33 4.92 -31.39 5.41
N GLU A 34 5.50 -31.00 4.28
CA GLU A 34 6.93 -31.19 3.99
C GLU A 34 7.80 -30.17 4.74
N VAL A 35 7.32 -28.94 4.95
CA VAL A 35 8.01 -27.96 5.81
C VAL A 35 8.13 -28.51 7.22
N THR A 36 7.11 -29.19 7.72
CA THR A 36 7.12 -29.83 9.05
C THR A 36 8.05 -31.05 9.09
N GLN A 37 8.23 -31.78 7.98
CA GLN A 37 9.15 -32.92 7.90
C GLN A 37 10.62 -32.51 7.75
N THR A 38 10.92 -31.39 7.10
CA THR A 38 12.30 -30.88 6.96
C THR A 38 12.89 -30.43 8.30
N ILE A 39 12.02 -30.10 9.28
CA ILE A 39 12.43 -29.80 10.66
C ILE A 39 12.97 -31.05 11.37
N SER A 40 12.57 -32.24 10.93
CA SER A 40 12.97 -33.51 11.57
C SER A 40 14.31 -34.08 11.07
N SER A 41 14.89 -33.62 9.97
CA SER A 41 16.04 -34.24 9.30
C SER A 41 17.33 -33.40 9.27
N GLY A 42 17.33 -32.16 9.81
CA GLY A 42 18.56 -31.34 9.93
C GLY A 42 19.29 -31.58 11.24
N ASN A 43 20.58 -31.88 11.18
CA ASN A 43 21.58 -32.04 12.27
C ASN A 43 21.01 -31.95 13.71
N ALA A 44 20.31 -32.99 14.13
CA ALA A 44 19.53 -33.04 15.37
C ALA A 44 20.36 -32.77 16.64
N SER A 45 21.65 -33.15 16.67
CA SER A 45 22.46 -33.08 17.87
C SER A 45 22.88 -31.64 18.25
N THR A 46 23.24 -30.79 17.27
CA THR A 46 23.65 -29.39 17.53
C THR A 46 22.45 -28.47 17.75
N ALA A 47 21.36 -28.70 17.02
CA ALA A 47 20.11 -27.97 17.20
C ALA A 47 19.48 -28.26 18.57
N GLN A 48 19.54 -29.50 19.03
CA GLN A 48 19.00 -29.91 20.33
C GLN A 48 19.75 -29.27 21.52
N GLY A 49 21.09 -29.13 21.43
CA GLY A 49 21.89 -28.41 22.42
C GLY A 49 21.61 -26.91 22.50
N ASN A 50 21.36 -26.26 21.34
CA ASN A 50 21.02 -24.85 21.29
C ASN A 50 19.60 -24.56 21.80
N LEU A 51 18.63 -25.46 21.52
CA LEU A 51 17.28 -25.36 22.02
C LEU A 51 17.21 -25.59 23.54
N ALA A 52 18.08 -26.45 24.11
CA ALA A 52 18.17 -26.65 25.55
C ALA A 52 18.49 -25.34 26.30
N LYS A 53 19.39 -24.51 25.75
CA LYS A 53 19.72 -23.20 26.32
C LYS A 53 18.54 -22.22 26.30
N ILE A 54 17.73 -22.25 25.25
CA ILE A 54 16.52 -21.43 25.16
C ILE A 54 15.51 -21.90 26.23
N ASN A 55 15.31 -23.22 26.38
CA ASN A 55 14.43 -23.77 27.39
C ASN A 55 14.88 -23.45 28.81
N GLU A 56 16.21 -23.48 29.08
CA GLU A 56 16.78 -23.11 30.37
C GLU A 56 16.54 -21.63 30.68
N ALA A 57 16.74 -20.75 29.70
CA ALA A 57 16.47 -19.34 29.84
C ALA A 57 14.99 -19.05 30.07
N TYR A 58 14.11 -19.73 29.36
CA TYR A 58 12.66 -19.67 29.54
C TYR A 58 12.27 -20.06 30.99
N ALA A 59 12.69 -21.25 31.44
CA ALA A 59 12.37 -21.75 32.77
C ALA A 59 12.92 -20.85 33.89
N LEU A 60 14.12 -20.25 33.69
CA LEU A 60 14.71 -19.33 34.67
C LEU A 60 13.89 -18.03 34.77
N ILE A 61 13.45 -17.47 33.63
CA ILE A 61 12.65 -16.25 33.63
C ILE A 61 11.28 -16.53 34.26
N ASP A 62 10.61 -17.57 33.82
CA ASP A 62 9.30 -17.97 34.32
C ASP A 62 9.28 -18.19 35.85
N SER A 63 10.32 -18.89 36.38
CA SER A 63 10.37 -19.24 37.79
C SER A 63 11.04 -18.21 38.73
N ARG A 64 11.80 -17.24 38.19
CA ARG A 64 12.69 -16.38 39.02
C ARG A 64 12.52 -14.88 38.76
N TYR A 65 11.86 -14.49 37.67
CA TYR A 65 11.66 -13.06 37.44
C TYR A 65 10.77 -12.46 38.53
N VAL A 66 11.04 -11.21 38.90
CA VAL A 66 10.39 -10.54 40.06
C VAL A 66 8.89 -10.25 39.84
N GLU A 67 8.44 -10.20 38.61
CA GLU A 67 7.05 -9.97 38.23
C GLU A 67 6.51 -11.14 37.41
N ASP A 68 5.19 -11.38 37.45
CA ASP A 68 4.54 -12.42 36.66
C ASP A 68 4.67 -12.10 35.15
N VAL A 69 5.17 -13.03 34.36
CA VAL A 69 5.28 -12.95 32.92
C VAL A 69 4.41 -14.03 32.29
N LYS A 70 3.62 -13.65 31.30
CA LYS A 70 2.80 -14.61 30.54
C LYS A 70 3.69 -15.46 29.63
N ASP A 71 3.57 -16.78 29.69
CA ASP A 71 4.27 -17.77 28.88
C ASP A 71 4.24 -17.42 27.39
N GLU A 72 3.05 -17.04 26.91
CA GLU A 72 2.82 -16.65 25.53
C GLU A 72 3.74 -15.50 25.12
N LYS A 73 3.95 -14.52 25.99
CA LYS A 73 4.83 -13.37 25.70
C LYS A 73 6.32 -13.73 25.66
N LEU A 74 6.74 -14.70 26.48
CA LEU A 74 8.12 -15.21 26.44
C LEU A 74 8.38 -15.96 25.13
N VAL A 75 7.44 -16.80 24.70
CA VAL A 75 7.55 -17.56 23.44
C VAL A 75 7.53 -16.62 22.24
N GLU A 76 6.61 -15.66 22.19
CA GLU A 76 6.54 -14.65 21.13
C GLU A 76 7.85 -13.85 21.05
N GLY A 77 8.35 -13.39 22.21
CA GLY A 77 9.61 -12.64 22.30
C GLY A 77 10.81 -13.44 21.81
N ALA A 78 10.88 -14.74 22.11
CA ALA A 78 11.94 -15.62 21.63
C ALA A 78 11.88 -15.76 20.09
N ILE A 79 10.70 -15.98 19.51
CA ILE A 79 10.51 -16.07 18.05
C ILE A 79 10.88 -14.76 17.38
N GLN A 80 10.40 -13.62 17.90
CA GLN A 80 10.75 -12.30 17.38
C GLN A 80 12.25 -12.03 17.47
N GLY A 81 12.89 -12.44 18.58
CA GLY A 81 14.34 -12.37 18.76
C GLY A 81 15.10 -13.14 17.68
N MET A 82 14.71 -14.38 17.39
CA MET A 82 15.30 -15.17 16.30
C MET A 82 15.13 -14.49 14.93
N LEU A 83 13.95 -13.99 14.62
CA LEU A 83 13.69 -13.30 13.35
C LEU A 83 14.50 -12.01 13.22
N SER A 84 14.73 -11.28 14.31
CA SER A 84 15.52 -10.03 14.31
C SER A 84 16.98 -10.25 13.88
N THR A 85 17.53 -11.45 14.10
CA THR A 85 18.90 -11.80 13.70
C THR A 85 19.07 -11.87 12.19
N LEU A 86 17.98 -12.09 11.44
CA LEU A 86 17.99 -12.15 9.97
C LEU A 86 18.24 -10.78 9.32
N LYS A 87 18.02 -9.68 10.06
CA LYS A 87 18.06 -8.30 9.55
C LYS A 87 17.23 -8.12 8.29
N ASP A 88 16.18 -8.92 8.14
CA ASP A 88 15.23 -8.88 7.03
C ASP A 88 13.92 -8.19 7.48
N PRO A 89 13.61 -7.00 6.95
CA PRO A 89 12.42 -6.26 7.35
C PRO A 89 11.11 -6.92 6.88
N TYR A 90 11.19 -7.94 6.03
CA TYR A 90 10.03 -8.63 5.46
C TYR A 90 9.67 -9.89 6.21
N SER A 91 10.58 -10.43 7.03
CA SER A 91 10.33 -11.59 7.89
C SER A 91 9.82 -11.15 9.25
N THR A 92 8.64 -11.64 9.65
CA THR A 92 8.00 -11.23 10.91
C THR A 92 7.15 -12.36 11.49
N TYR A 93 7.05 -12.38 12.82
CA TYR A 93 6.06 -13.16 13.55
C TYR A 93 4.77 -12.32 13.67
N MET A 94 3.65 -12.97 13.50
CA MET A 94 2.31 -12.42 13.70
C MET A 94 1.59 -13.29 14.73
N ASP A 95 1.17 -12.67 15.84
CA ASP A 95 0.27 -13.32 16.78
C ASP A 95 -1.09 -13.62 16.10
N LYS A 96 -1.94 -14.36 16.78
CA LYS A 96 -3.22 -14.80 16.23
C LYS A 96 -4.10 -13.66 15.72
N GLU A 97 -4.13 -12.54 16.44
CA GLU A 97 -4.94 -11.39 16.08
C GLU A 97 -4.34 -10.67 14.86
N THR A 98 -3.04 -10.42 14.88
CA THR A 98 -2.30 -9.81 13.76
C THR A 98 -2.35 -10.70 12.51
N ALA A 99 -2.24 -12.03 12.66
CA ALA A 99 -2.36 -12.98 11.54
C ALA A 99 -3.75 -12.96 10.92
N LYS A 100 -4.80 -12.86 11.75
CA LYS A 100 -6.19 -12.72 11.28
C LYS A 100 -6.40 -11.38 10.56
N GLN A 101 -5.97 -10.27 11.15
CA GLN A 101 -6.04 -8.94 10.51
C GLN A 101 -5.26 -8.90 9.20
N PHE A 102 -4.10 -9.53 9.17
CA PHE A 102 -3.31 -9.70 7.96
C PHE A 102 -4.07 -10.46 6.89
N SER A 103 -4.66 -11.61 7.21
CA SER A 103 -5.49 -12.39 6.28
C SER A 103 -6.68 -11.57 5.77
N GLU A 104 -7.39 -10.86 6.65
CA GLU A 104 -8.51 -10.00 6.28
C GLU A 104 -8.08 -8.82 5.40
N SER A 105 -6.86 -8.30 5.56
CA SER A 105 -6.31 -7.21 4.73
C SER A 105 -5.98 -7.65 3.30
N LEU A 106 -5.85 -8.95 3.08
CA LEU A 106 -5.60 -9.57 1.78
C LEU A 106 -6.89 -9.91 1.03
N ASP A 107 -8.02 -9.90 1.73
CA ASP A 107 -9.32 -10.13 1.10
C ASP A 107 -9.63 -8.96 0.15
N PRO A 108 -9.83 -9.20 -1.15
CA PRO A 108 -10.16 -8.17 -2.14
C PRO A 108 -11.55 -7.59 -1.92
N GLU A 109 -12.31 -8.16 -1.02
CA GLU A 109 -13.67 -7.78 -0.74
C GLU A 109 -13.78 -7.23 0.70
N LEU A 110 -13.97 -5.93 0.83
CA LEU A 110 -14.33 -5.35 2.11
C LEU A 110 -15.79 -5.71 2.45
N GLU A 111 -16.00 -6.46 3.52
CA GLU A 111 -17.35 -6.67 4.04
C GLU A 111 -17.80 -5.43 4.84
N GLY A 112 -18.85 -4.78 4.37
CA GLY A 112 -19.34 -3.55 4.98
C GLY A 112 -20.43 -2.85 4.17
N ILE A 113 -20.51 -1.54 4.32
CA ILE A 113 -21.53 -0.72 3.63
C ILE A 113 -21.04 -0.12 2.31
N GLY A 114 -19.71 -0.07 2.06
CA GLY A 114 -19.14 0.53 0.87
C GLY A 114 -19.18 2.05 0.86
N ALA A 115 -18.61 2.67 1.88
CA ALA A 115 -18.37 4.11 1.93
C ALA A 115 -16.96 4.41 2.43
N GLU A 116 -16.31 5.37 1.80
CA GLU A 116 -15.06 5.95 2.29
C GLU A 116 -15.39 6.97 3.38
N VAL A 117 -14.69 6.87 4.52
CA VAL A 117 -14.86 7.76 5.67
C VAL A 117 -13.55 8.41 6.07
N ASN A 118 -13.62 9.66 6.52
CA ASN A 118 -12.51 10.37 7.09
C ASN A 118 -12.91 11.09 8.37
N LYS A 119 -11.95 11.36 9.26
CA LYS A 119 -12.17 12.19 10.45
C LYS A 119 -11.55 13.56 10.24
N THR A 120 -12.39 14.59 10.18
CA THR A 120 -12.01 15.98 9.97
C THR A 120 -12.64 16.82 11.07
N ASP A 121 -11.85 17.64 11.76
CA ASP A 121 -12.29 18.51 12.90
C ASP A 121 -13.07 17.74 13.98
N GLY A 122 -12.59 16.51 14.30
CA GLY A 122 -13.22 15.65 15.29
C GLY A 122 -14.53 15.00 14.83
N LYS A 123 -14.97 15.22 13.59
CA LYS A 123 -16.19 14.66 13.00
C LYS A 123 -15.86 13.53 12.03
N LEU A 124 -16.59 12.44 12.09
CA LEU A 124 -16.50 11.36 11.13
C LEU A 124 -17.39 11.68 9.92
N ILE A 125 -16.80 11.87 8.75
CA ILE A 125 -17.47 12.36 7.54
C ILE A 125 -17.39 11.29 6.45
N ILE A 126 -18.49 11.05 5.74
CA ILE A 126 -18.50 10.29 4.48
C ILE A 126 -17.77 11.11 3.42
N VAL A 127 -16.66 10.60 2.90
CA VAL A 127 -15.95 11.19 1.76
C VAL A 127 -16.74 10.92 0.48
N SER A 128 -17.04 9.63 0.23
CA SER A 128 -17.90 9.19 -0.86
C SER A 128 -18.43 7.79 -0.63
N PRO A 129 -19.67 7.47 -1.03
CA PRO A 129 -20.10 6.09 -1.20
C PRO A 129 -19.41 5.47 -2.43
N ILE A 130 -19.08 4.19 -2.35
CA ILE A 130 -18.53 3.41 -3.47
C ILE A 130 -19.67 3.10 -4.45
N LYS A 131 -19.42 3.30 -5.73
CA LYS A 131 -20.42 3.06 -6.79
C LYS A 131 -20.96 1.62 -6.73
N GLY A 132 -22.28 1.47 -6.77
CA GLY A 132 -22.97 0.19 -6.70
C GLY A 132 -23.08 -0.40 -5.28
N SER A 133 -22.49 0.23 -4.27
CA SER A 133 -22.48 -0.26 -2.89
C SER A 133 -23.83 -0.10 -2.18
N PRO A 134 -24.05 -0.82 -1.06
CA PRO A 134 -25.22 -0.62 -0.21
C PRO A 134 -25.38 0.81 0.29
N ALA A 135 -24.28 1.50 0.61
CA ALA A 135 -24.32 2.91 1.04
C ALA A 135 -24.85 3.84 -0.07
N GLU A 136 -24.39 3.66 -1.31
CA GLU A 136 -24.88 4.45 -2.44
C GLU A 136 -26.37 4.16 -2.70
N LYS A 137 -26.74 2.86 -2.77
CA LYS A 137 -28.13 2.43 -3.06
C LYS A 137 -29.14 2.97 -2.07
N ILE A 138 -28.78 3.08 -0.78
CA ILE A 138 -29.67 3.59 0.26
C ILE A 138 -29.69 5.12 0.35
N GLY A 139 -28.82 5.81 -0.41
CA GLY A 139 -28.81 7.26 -0.50
C GLY A 139 -27.89 7.98 0.49
N ILE A 140 -26.87 7.33 1.00
CA ILE A 140 -25.75 8.01 1.68
C ILE A 140 -25.04 8.91 0.67
N LYS A 141 -24.66 10.12 1.11
CA LYS A 141 -24.06 11.14 0.25
C LYS A 141 -22.70 11.59 0.77
N PRO A 142 -21.84 12.15 -0.10
CA PRO A 142 -20.64 12.85 0.33
C PRO A 142 -20.99 13.96 1.32
N ASN A 143 -20.12 14.17 2.29
CA ASN A 143 -20.25 15.13 3.41
C ASN A 143 -21.33 14.80 4.45
N ASP A 144 -21.98 13.64 4.42
CA ASP A 144 -22.79 13.17 5.54
C ASP A 144 -21.88 12.96 6.75
N GLN A 145 -22.22 13.58 7.89
CA GLN A 145 -21.51 13.37 9.16
C GLN A 145 -22.12 12.18 9.88
N ILE A 146 -21.33 11.16 10.18
CA ILE A 146 -21.77 10.01 11.01
C ILE A 146 -21.79 10.46 12.48
N LEU A 147 -22.93 10.28 13.13
CA LEU A 147 -23.14 10.59 14.55
C LEU A 147 -23.03 9.35 15.44
N SER A 148 -23.66 8.26 14.99
CA SER A 148 -23.68 6.99 15.74
C SER A 148 -23.69 5.77 14.80
N VAL A 149 -23.23 4.64 15.32
CA VAL A 149 -23.28 3.31 14.69
C VAL A 149 -23.91 2.34 15.67
N ASP A 150 -25.01 1.71 15.27
CA ASP A 150 -25.84 0.83 16.10
C ASP A 150 -26.21 1.49 17.46
N GLY A 151 -26.57 2.79 17.41
CA GLY A 151 -26.93 3.60 18.57
C GLY A 151 -25.76 4.09 19.43
N ASN A 152 -24.53 3.68 19.14
CA ASN A 152 -23.34 4.09 19.89
C ASN A 152 -22.68 5.29 19.20
N SER A 153 -22.46 6.38 19.96
CA SER A 153 -21.79 7.58 19.45
C SER A 153 -20.38 7.26 18.93
N VAL A 154 -20.00 7.87 17.78
CA VAL A 154 -18.65 7.74 17.20
C VAL A 154 -17.78 8.97 17.46
N LYS A 155 -18.25 9.94 18.25
CA LYS A 155 -17.60 11.24 18.45
C LYS A 155 -16.16 11.11 18.95
N ASP A 156 -15.94 10.24 19.95
CA ASP A 156 -14.65 10.09 20.62
C ASP A 156 -13.78 8.96 20.03
N LEU A 157 -14.30 8.22 19.06
CA LEU A 157 -13.58 7.14 18.40
C LEU A 157 -12.57 7.70 17.38
N SER A 158 -11.44 7.01 17.19
CA SER A 158 -10.59 7.20 16.02
C SER A 158 -11.34 6.81 14.74
N ARG A 159 -10.81 7.19 13.58
CA ARG A 159 -11.36 6.75 12.29
C ARG A 159 -11.37 5.23 12.18
N GLU A 160 -10.28 4.60 12.60
CA GLU A 160 -10.07 3.16 12.54
C GLU A 160 -11.10 2.41 13.41
N GLU A 161 -11.30 2.84 14.66
CA GLU A 161 -12.29 2.26 15.57
C GLU A 161 -13.73 2.40 15.04
N ALA A 162 -14.05 3.56 14.47
CA ALA A 162 -15.36 3.78 13.86
C ALA A 162 -15.58 2.89 12.63
N VAL A 163 -14.55 2.74 11.77
CA VAL A 163 -14.59 1.85 10.60
C VAL A 163 -14.80 0.40 11.02
N LEU A 164 -14.14 -0.07 12.09
CA LEU A 164 -14.35 -1.42 12.63
C LEU A 164 -15.81 -1.67 13.07
N LYS A 165 -16.48 -0.67 13.63
CA LYS A 165 -17.91 -0.78 13.98
C LYS A 165 -18.83 -0.78 12.76
N ILE A 166 -18.49 -0.02 11.72
CA ILE A 166 -19.26 0.06 10.46
C ILE A 166 -19.11 -1.24 9.67
N ARG A 167 -17.90 -1.81 9.60
CA ARG A 167 -17.62 -3.11 8.98
C ARG A 167 -18.33 -4.23 9.72
N GLY A 168 -18.40 -5.39 9.09
CA GLY A 168 -18.92 -6.59 9.70
C GLY A 168 -19.43 -7.55 8.63
N LYS A 169 -19.74 -8.77 9.06
CA LYS A 169 -20.02 -9.92 8.22
C LYS A 169 -21.15 -9.64 7.22
N LYS A 170 -20.94 -10.02 5.95
CA LYS A 170 -21.93 -9.97 4.87
C LYS A 170 -23.29 -10.52 5.36
N GLY A 171 -24.35 -9.81 5.01
CA GLY A 171 -25.73 -10.18 5.37
C GLY A 171 -26.22 -9.63 6.71
N THR A 172 -25.31 -9.18 7.60
CA THR A 172 -25.68 -8.46 8.82
C THR A 172 -26.10 -7.03 8.49
N THR A 173 -26.88 -6.42 9.38
CA THR A 173 -27.35 -5.02 9.22
C THR A 173 -26.65 -4.14 10.25
N VAL A 174 -26.29 -2.92 9.83
CA VAL A 174 -25.80 -1.85 10.69
C VAL A 174 -26.72 -0.65 10.59
N ALA A 175 -27.04 -0.03 11.72
CA ALA A 175 -27.77 1.24 11.77
C ALA A 175 -26.76 2.40 11.85
N ILE A 176 -26.77 3.29 10.85
CA ILE A 176 -25.90 4.47 10.81
C ILE A 176 -26.77 5.71 10.88
N GLU A 177 -26.57 6.49 11.93
CA GLU A 177 -27.20 7.79 12.10
C GLU A 177 -26.27 8.87 11.56
N ILE A 178 -26.79 9.69 10.66
CA ILE A 178 -26.02 10.77 10.05
C ILE A 178 -26.68 12.14 10.25
N LYS A 179 -25.87 13.18 10.21
CA LYS A 179 -26.31 14.58 10.05
C LYS A 179 -25.97 15.05 8.65
N ARG A 180 -26.95 15.52 7.92
CA ARG A 180 -26.80 16.03 6.55
C ARG A 180 -27.03 17.54 6.51
N ALA A 181 -26.20 18.27 5.79
CA ALA A 181 -26.37 19.68 5.58
C ALA A 181 -27.76 19.98 4.91
N GLY A 182 -28.49 20.95 5.44
CA GLY A 182 -29.82 21.32 4.96
C GLY A 182 -30.97 20.42 5.45
N VAL A 183 -30.70 19.44 6.30
CA VAL A 183 -31.73 18.61 6.95
C VAL A 183 -31.69 18.85 8.44
N ALA A 184 -32.85 19.16 9.04
CA ALA A 184 -32.94 19.56 10.45
C ALA A 184 -32.65 18.36 11.39
N ASP A 185 -33.29 17.23 11.13
CA ASP A 185 -33.21 16.06 11.98
C ASP A 185 -32.15 15.06 11.46
N PRO A 186 -31.49 14.30 12.36
CA PRO A 186 -30.63 13.20 11.97
C PRO A 186 -31.39 12.13 11.18
N ILE A 187 -30.70 11.51 10.22
CA ILE A 187 -31.25 10.45 9.36
C ILE A 187 -30.63 9.13 9.78
N VAL A 188 -31.44 8.12 10.02
CA VAL A 188 -30.98 6.76 10.35
C VAL A 188 -31.13 5.86 9.13
N PHE A 189 -29.99 5.30 8.67
CA PHE A 189 -29.96 4.29 7.61
C PHE A 189 -29.69 2.91 8.19
N LYS A 190 -30.58 1.94 7.93
CA LYS A 190 -30.35 0.52 8.22
C LYS A 190 -29.77 -0.14 6.98
N ILE A 191 -28.48 -0.43 6.99
CA ILE A 191 -27.73 -0.86 5.81
C ILE A 191 -27.34 -2.32 5.98
N LYS A 192 -27.78 -3.17 5.04
CA LYS A 192 -27.31 -4.55 4.99
C LYS A 192 -25.87 -4.57 4.45
N ARG A 193 -24.95 -5.13 5.22
CA ARG A 193 -23.56 -5.28 4.81
C ARG A 193 -23.44 -6.25 3.63
N GLU A 194 -22.66 -5.89 2.65
CA GLU A 194 -22.35 -6.71 1.48
C GLU A 194 -20.82 -6.78 1.29
N LYS A 195 -20.38 -7.68 0.41
CA LYS A 195 -19.03 -7.64 -0.12
C LYS A 195 -18.90 -6.46 -1.06
N ILE A 196 -17.95 -5.58 -0.78
CA ILE A 196 -17.69 -4.37 -1.53
C ILE A 196 -16.47 -4.62 -2.39
N PRO A 197 -16.59 -4.70 -3.73
CA PRO A 197 -15.45 -4.89 -4.59
C PRO A 197 -14.52 -3.68 -4.51
N ILE A 198 -13.24 -3.94 -4.26
CA ILE A 198 -12.19 -2.93 -4.36
C ILE A 198 -11.64 -3.00 -5.78
N PHE A 199 -11.89 -1.96 -6.57
CA PHE A 199 -11.29 -1.85 -7.90
C PHE A 199 -9.82 -1.45 -7.78
N THR A 200 -8.98 -2.16 -8.49
CA THR A 200 -7.54 -1.95 -8.52
C THR A 200 -7.02 -1.54 -9.89
N VAL A 201 -7.86 -1.68 -10.93
CA VAL A 201 -7.53 -1.28 -12.30
C VAL A 201 -8.48 -0.17 -12.76
N PHE A 202 -7.91 0.90 -13.30
CA PHE A 202 -8.66 2.04 -13.85
C PHE A 202 -8.15 2.31 -15.26
N SER A 203 -9.07 2.37 -16.25
CA SER A 203 -8.69 2.61 -17.63
C SER A 203 -9.35 3.83 -18.23
N SER A 204 -8.69 4.42 -19.21
CA SER A 204 -9.20 5.50 -20.03
C SER A 204 -8.55 5.49 -21.40
N VAL A 205 -9.17 6.16 -22.38
CA VAL A 205 -8.52 6.46 -23.67
C VAL A 205 -8.05 7.90 -23.62
N LYS A 206 -6.79 8.11 -24.05
CA LYS A 206 -6.17 9.42 -24.24
C LYS A 206 -5.96 9.64 -25.72
N GLN A 207 -6.23 10.86 -26.19
CA GLN A 207 -5.96 11.26 -27.55
C GLN A 207 -4.55 11.89 -27.63
N GLU A 208 -3.69 11.32 -28.45
CA GLU A 208 -2.35 11.84 -28.68
C GLU A 208 -2.03 11.81 -30.19
N SER A 209 -1.75 12.98 -30.75
CA SER A 209 -1.44 13.13 -32.18
C SER A 209 -2.44 12.44 -33.12
N GLY A 210 -3.74 12.53 -32.79
CA GLY A 210 -4.85 11.91 -33.53
C GLY A 210 -4.96 10.39 -33.37
N LYS A 211 -4.27 9.79 -32.42
CA LYS A 211 -4.34 8.36 -32.11
C LYS A 211 -4.96 8.12 -30.75
N ASP A 212 -5.77 7.08 -30.66
CA ASP A 212 -6.31 6.58 -29.39
C ASP A 212 -5.26 5.74 -28.65
N ILE A 213 -4.86 6.20 -27.49
CA ILE A 213 -3.90 5.50 -26.61
C ILE A 213 -4.68 5.01 -25.38
N GLY A 214 -4.65 3.71 -25.15
CA GLY A 214 -5.15 3.10 -23.91
C GLY A 214 -4.24 3.47 -22.74
N TYR A 215 -4.82 3.92 -21.65
CA TYR A 215 -4.15 4.13 -20.37
C TYR A 215 -4.80 3.23 -19.33
N MET A 216 -4.00 2.44 -18.62
CA MET A 216 -4.43 1.55 -17.54
C MET A 216 -3.59 1.76 -16.30
N GLN A 217 -4.19 2.22 -15.22
CA GLN A 217 -3.55 2.32 -13.92
C GLN A 217 -3.86 1.08 -13.09
N ILE A 218 -2.84 0.44 -12.53
CA ILE A 218 -2.93 -0.67 -11.58
C ILE A 218 -2.44 -0.14 -10.24
N THR A 219 -3.32 -0.05 -9.23
CA THR A 219 -2.98 0.53 -7.92
C THR A 219 -2.43 -0.50 -6.93
N SER A 220 -2.79 -1.77 -7.12
CA SER A 220 -2.25 -2.92 -6.38
C SER A 220 -2.54 -4.21 -7.16
N PHE A 221 -1.87 -5.31 -6.81
CA PHE A 221 -2.13 -6.63 -7.38
C PHE A 221 -2.93 -7.47 -6.38
N ALA A 222 -4.26 -7.24 -6.31
CA ALA A 222 -5.21 -8.03 -5.53
C ALA A 222 -5.68 -9.26 -6.32
N GLU A 223 -6.50 -10.10 -5.70
CA GLU A 223 -7.01 -11.35 -6.32
C GLU A 223 -7.84 -11.09 -7.59
N ASN A 224 -8.62 -10.01 -7.60
CA ASN A 224 -9.48 -9.63 -8.73
C ASN A 224 -8.77 -8.80 -9.81
N THR A 225 -7.55 -8.30 -9.56
CA THR A 225 -6.84 -7.36 -10.44
C THR A 225 -6.60 -7.90 -11.85
N ALA A 226 -6.23 -9.17 -11.97
CA ALA A 226 -6.01 -9.79 -13.28
C ALA A 226 -7.29 -9.85 -14.11
N LYS A 227 -8.40 -10.20 -13.48
CA LYS A 227 -9.71 -10.18 -14.15
C LYS A 227 -10.12 -8.77 -14.57
N GLU A 228 -9.96 -7.78 -13.68
CA GLU A 228 -10.24 -6.38 -13.99
C GLU A 228 -9.38 -5.87 -15.15
N PHE A 229 -8.08 -6.20 -15.13
CA PHE A 229 -7.15 -5.85 -16.21
C PHE A 229 -7.61 -6.44 -17.54
N LYS A 230 -7.91 -7.74 -17.58
CA LYS A 230 -8.37 -8.44 -18.77
C LYS A 230 -9.67 -7.86 -19.34
N ASP A 231 -10.64 -7.60 -18.48
CA ASP A 231 -11.94 -7.05 -18.90
C ASP A 231 -11.76 -5.62 -19.45
N GLN A 232 -10.99 -4.78 -18.78
CA GLN A 232 -10.73 -3.40 -19.22
C GLN A 232 -9.84 -3.34 -20.46
N LEU A 233 -8.86 -4.25 -20.61
CA LEU A 233 -8.03 -4.34 -21.81
C LEU A 233 -8.90 -4.66 -23.03
N LYS A 234 -9.82 -5.61 -22.94
CA LYS A 234 -10.78 -5.92 -24.01
C LYS A 234 -11.63 -4.70 -24.41
N GLU A 235 -12.08 -3.90 -23.41
CA GLU A 235 -12.86 -2.70 -23.71
C GLU A 235 -12.02 -1.60 -24.40
N LEU A 236 -10.75 -1.48 -24.08
CA LEU A 236 -9.82 -0.59 -24.78
C LEU A 236 -9.55 -1.07 -26.21
N GLU A 237 -9.31 -2.38 -26.39
CA GLU A 237 -9.06 -2.99 -27.70
C GLU A 237 -10.24 -2.83 -28.66
N LYS A 238 -11.50 -2.92 -28.18
CA LYS A 238 -12.71 -2.60 -28.98
C LYS A 238 -12.71 -1.16 -29.52
N LYS A 239 -12.00 -0.24 -28.88
CA LYS A 239 -11.85 1.15 -29.33
C LYS A 239 -10.69 1.35 -30.32
N ASN A 240 -10.05 0.24 -30.78
CA ASN A 240 -8.95 0.26 -31.74
C ASN A 240 -7.76 1.12 -31.30
N ILE A 241 -7.37 1.02 -30.04
CA ILE A 241 -6.20 1.74 -29.49
C ILE A 241 -4.94 1.46 -30.32
N LYS A 242 -4.06 2.46 -30.44
CA LYS A 242 -2.82 2.41 -31.19
C LYS A 242 -1.55 2.30 -30.29
N GLY A 243 -1.77 2.22 -29.00
CA GLY A 243 -0.75 2.01 -27.97
C GLY A 243 -1.41 1.78 -26.61
N LEU A 244 -0.66 1.21 -25.68
CA LEU A 244 -1.11 0.99 -24.29
C LEU A 244 -0.04 1.51 -23.33
N VAL A 245 -0.47 2.31 -22.37
CA VAL A 245 0.35 2.75 -21.22
C VAL A 245 -0.18 2.08 -19.98
N ILE A 246 0.67 1.30 -19.30
CA ILE A 246 0.37 0.67 -18.02
C ILE A 246 1.07 1.48 -16.92
N ASP A 247 0.31 2.00 -15.97
CA ASP A 247 0.83 2.82 -14.87
C ASP A 247 0.82 2.04 -13.56
N VAL A 248 2.02 1.71 -13.06
CA VAL A 248 2.23 1.07 -11.76
C VAL A 248 2.99 1.99 -10.80
N ARG A 249 2.99 3.30 -11.03
CA ARG A 249 3.60 4.27 -10.12
C ARG A 249 2.85 4.27 -8.79
N GLY A 250 3.62 4.25 -7.67
CA GLY A 250 3.08 4.16 -6.31
C GLY A 250 2.40 2.83 -5.99
N ASN A 251 2.52 1.81 -6.85
CA ASN A 251 1.96 0.49 -6.61
C ASN A 251 2.97 -0.42 -5.89
N PRO A 252 2.74 -0.77 -4.60
CA PRO A 252 3.68 -1.55 -3.81
C PRO A 252 3.73 -3.05 -4.18
N GLY A 253 2.94 -3.48 -5.15
CA GLY A 253 2.84 -4.87 -5.56
C GLY A 253 1.57 -5.55 -5.07
N GLY A 254 1.66 -6.84 -4.76
CA GLY A 254 0.57 -7.69 -4.31
C GLY A 254 0.78 -9.15 -4.67
N TYR A 255 -0.28 -9.83 -5.09
CA TYR A 255 -0.26 -11.26 -5.43
C TYR A 255 0.56 -11.59 -6.68
N LEU A 256 1.40 -12.62 -6.57
CA LEU A 256 2.24 -13.09 -7.67
C LEU A 256 1.37 -13.65 -8.82
N ASN A 257 0.39 -14.48 -8.51
CA ASN A 257 -0.53 -15.03 -9.52
C ASN A 257 -1.27 -13.94 -10.30
N SER A 258 -1.63 -12.83 -9.64
CA SER A 258 -2.29 -11.71 -10.32
C SER A 258 -1.39 -11.08 -11.39
N VAL A 259 -0.11 -10.87 -11.10
CA VAL A 259 0.82 -10.33 -12.12
C VAL A 259 1.15 -11.36 -13.19
N GLU A 260 1.22 -12.66 -12.86
CA GLU A 260 1.42 -13.74 -13.84
C GLU A 260 0.27 -13.81 -14.85
N GLU A 261 -0.97 -13.75 -14.38
CA GLU A 261 -2.16 -13.73 -15.25
C GLU A 261 -2.20 -12.47 -16.14
N ILE A 262 -1.85 -11.30 -15.60
CA ILE A 262 -1.75 -10.06 -16.40
C ILE A 262 -0.69 -10.19 -17.48
N LEU A 263 0.50 -10.69 -17.13
CA LEU A 263 1.56 -10.93 -18.11
C LEU A 263 1.14 -11.94 -19.18
N GLY A 264 0.34 -12.95 -18.83
CA GLY A 264 -0.25 -13.89 -19.78
C GLY A 264 -1.12 -13.25 -20.86
N GLU A 265 -1.68 -12.06 -20.62
CA GLU A 265 -2.47 -11.34 -21.62
C GLU A 265 -1.61 -10.46 -22.58
N ILE A 266 -0.36 -10.13 -22.22
CA ILE A 266 0.41 -9.07 -22.92
C ILE A 266 1.88 -9.43 -23.20
N MET A 267 2.40 -10.54 -22.66
CA MET A 267 3.78 -10.98 -22.86
C MET A 267 3.82 -12.34 -23.57
N THR A 268 4.69 -12.48 -24.57
CA THR A 268 4.88 -13.75 -25.28
C THR A 268 5.71 -14.75 -24.50
N ASP A 269 5.68 -16.03 -24.92
CA ASP A 269 6.42 -17.14 -24.31
C ASP A 269 7.92 -17.21 -24.70
N LYS A 270 8.45 -16.20 -25.38
CA LYS A 270 9.84 -16.19 -25.85
C LYS A 270 10.88 -16.21 -24.74
N LYS A 271 10.54 -15.60 -23.60
CA LYS A 271 11.33 -15.62 -22.37
C LYS A 271 10.43 -15.90 -21.17
N PRO A 272 10.98 -16.42 -20.06
CA PRO A 272 10.19 -16.53 -18.84
C PRO A 272 9.75 -15.14 -18.34
N MET A 273 8.61 -15.06 -17.68
CA MET A 273 8.14 -13.83 -17.00
C MET A 273 9.07 -13.45 -15.83
N LEU A 274 9.45 -14.48 -15.08
CA LEU A 274 10.35 -14.36 -13.93
C LEU A 274 10.98 -15.73 -13.66
N GLN A 275 12.02 -15.72 -12.81
CA GLN A 275 12.60 -16.93 -12.25
C GLN A 275 12.55 -16.83 -10.73
N VAL A 276 12.31 -17.95 -10.04
CA VAL A 276 12.36 -18.02 -8.57
C VAL A 276 13.51 -18.94 -8.18
N GLU A 277 14.42 -18.40 -7.36
CA GLU A 277 15.59 -19.09 -6.84
C GLU A 277 15.37 -19.49 -5.39
N GLN A 278 15.54 -20.79 -5.11
CA GLN A 278 15.49 -21.36 -3.78
C GLN A 278 16.82 -21.20 -3.05
N ARG A 279 16.84 -21.49 -1.74
CA ARG A 279 18.04 -21.44 -0.90
C ARG A 279 19.19 -22.33 -1.41
N ASN A 280 18.88 -23.46 -2.02
CA ASN A 280 19.85 -24.40 -2.61
C ASN A 280 20.39 -23.93 -3.98
N GLY A 281 19.94 -22.79 -4.50
CA GLY A 281 20.32 -22.26 -5.80
C GLY A 281 19.50 -22.78 -6.98
N GLU A 282 18.57 -23.69 -6.74
CA GLU A 282 17.66 -24.20 -7.78
C GLU A 282 16.74 -23.07 -8.27
N LYS A 283 16.53 -23.01 -9.58
CA LYS A 283 15.72 -21.99 -10.24
C LYS A 283 14.54 -22.59 -10.97
N LYS A 284 13.35 -22.09 -10.64
CA LYS A 284 12.12 -22.40 -11.38
C LYS A 284 11.76 -21.21 -12.26
N LYS A 285 11.51 -21.47 -13.55
CA LYS A 285 11.10 -20.46 -14.54
C LYS A 285 9.58 -20.48 -14.70
N PHE A 286 9.00 -19.29 -14.81
CA PHE A 286 7.57 -19.11 -15.05
C PHE A 286 7.41 -18.42 -16.41
N SER A 287 6.60 -19.01 -17.29
CA SER A 287 6.41 -18.52 -18.66
C SER A 287 4.93 -18.35 -18.98
N THR A 288 4.64 -17.48 -19.93
CA THR A 288 3.31 -17.30 -20.50
C THR A 288 3.02 -18.34 -21.56
N GLU A 289 1.79 -18.33 -22.08
CA GLU A 289 1.37 -19.18 -23.22
C GLU A 289 1.10 -18.34 -24.49
N LEU A 290 1.15 -17.00 -24.40
CA LEU A 290 0.87 -16.11 -25.51
C LEU A 290 1.97 -16.23 -26.59
N LYS A 291 1.57 -16.48 -27.84
CA LYS A 291 2.51 -16.71 -28.94
C LYS A 291 2.87 -15.43 -29.71
N GLU A 292 1.94 -14.50 -29.80
CA GLU A 292 2.08 -13.29 -30.61
C GLU A 292 1.94 -12.04 -29.76
N ARG A 293 2.73 -11.02 -30.10
CA ARG A 293 2.63 -9.70 -29.44
C ARG A 293 1.30 -9.03 -29.76
N LYS A 294 0.87 -8.16 -28.87
CA LYS A 294 -0.22 -7.23 -29.18
C LYS A 294 0.15 -6.38 -30.41
N PRO A 295 -0.84 -6.02 -31.26
CA PRO A 295 -0.61 -5.28 -32.49
C PRO A 295 -0.31 -3.78 -32.29
N TYR A 296 -0.02 -3.38 -31.06
CA TYR A 296 0.30 -2.02 -30.65
C TYR A 296 1.45 -2.02 -29.63
N PRO A 297 2.24 -0.92 -29.55
CA PRO A 297 3.30 -0.80 -28.56
C PRO A 297 2.71 -0.67 -27.15
N ILE A 298 3.49 -1.16 -26.17
CA ILE A 298 3.18 -1.04 -24.74
C ILE A 298 4.33 -0.31 -24.05
N SER A 299 4.01 0.59 -23.13
CA SER A 299 4.97 1.24 -22.23
C SER A 299 4.49 1.15 -20.79
N VAL A 300 5.42 1.12 -19.85
CA VAL A 300 5.10 1.02 -18.42
C VAL A 300 5.61 2.24 -17.68
N LEU A 301 4.75 2.91 -16.92
CA LEU A 301 5.15 4.00 -16.03
C LEU A 301 5.52 3.43 -14.66
N ILE A 302 6.71 3.77 -14.19
CA ILE A 302 7.30 3.30 -12.94
C ILE A 302 7.84 4.45 -12.10
N ASP A 303 7.90 4.26 -10.80
CA ASP A 303 8.57 5.15 -9.85
C ASP A 303 9.14 4.37 -8.65
N ASN A 304 9.69 5.09 -7.67
CA ASN A 304 10.25 4.50 -6.45
C ASN A 304 9.21 3.84 -5.54
N GLY A 305 7.91 4.05 -5.77
CA GLY A 305 6.81 3.34 -5.11
C GLY A 305 6.41 2.04 -5.81
N SER A 306 6.90 1.80 -7.04
CA SER A 306 6.68 0.55 -7.77
C SER A 306 7.53 -0.55 -7.16
N ALA A 307 6.91 -1.56 -6.52
CA ALA A 307 7.63 -2.60 -5.78
C ALA A 307 7.07 -4.01 -6.05
N SER A 308 7.89 -5.05 -5.84
CA SER A 308 7.46 -6.46 -5.86
C SER A 308 6.78 -6.87 -7.18
N ALA A 309 5.46 -7.20 -7.17
CA ALA A 309 4.70 -7.57 -8.37
C ALA A 309 4.75 -6.50 -9.48
N SER A 310 4.78 -5.21 -9.11
CA SER A 310 4.99 -4.10 -10.07
C SER A 310 6.37 -4.19 -10.73
N GLU A 311 7.39 -4.62 -10.00
CA GLU A 311 8.74 -4.80 -10.53
C GLU A 311 8.84 -6.07 -11.38
N ILE A 312 8.07 -7.12 -11.04
CA ILE A 312 7.94 -8.31 -11.89
C ILE A 312 7.33 -7.93 -13.23
N LEU A 313 6.20 -7.19 -13.24
CA LEU A 313 5.58 -6.69 -14.47
C LEU A 313 6.56 -5.85 -15.30
N ALA A 314 7.21 -4.88 -14.68
CA ALA A 314 8.14 -3.99 -15.35
C ALA A 314 9.35 -4.75 -15.91
N GLY A 315 9.97 -5.63 -15.11
CA GLY A 315 11.13 -6.44 -15.53
C GLY A 315 10.78 -7.41 -16.66
N ALA A 316 9.61 -8.07 -16.55
CA ALA A 316 9.12 -8.99 -17.55
C ALA A 316 8.90 -8.30 -18.92
N LEU A 317 8.22 -7.17 -18.92
CA LEU A 317 7.93 -6.42 -20.15
C LEU A 317 9.19 -5.79 -20.76
N LYS A 318 10.11 -5.30 -19.93
CA LYS A 318 11.39 -4.75 -20.38
C LYS A 318 12.29 -5.81 -20.99
N GLU A 319 12.61 -6.86 -20.22
CA GLU A 319 13.60 -7.87 -20.63
C GLU A 319 13.01 -8.94 -21.56
N GLY A 320 11.72 -9.27 -21.38
CA GLY A 320 11.02 -10.27 -22.18
C GLY A 320 10.56 -9.75 -23.53
N GLU A 321 10.01 -8.52 -23.56
CA GLU A 321 9.39 -7.94 -24.74
C GLU A 321 10.16 -6.74 -25.32
N GLY A 322 11.09 -6.14 -24.57
CA GLY A 322 11.79 -4.93 -24.98
C GLY A 322 10.91 -3.68 -24.96
N TYR A 323 9.84 -3.70 -24.15
CA TYR A 323 8.99 -2.51 -23.98
C TYR A 323 9.65 -1.45 -23.09
N ASP A 324 9.32 -0.18 -23.35
CA ASP A 324 9.89 0.92 -22.60
C ASP A 324 9.32 1.04 -21.19
N LEU A 325 10.22 1.24 -20.24
CA LEU A 325 9.90 1.69 -18.90
C LEU A 325 10.17 3.19 -18.79
N ILE A 326 9.18 3.96 -18.40
CA ILE A 326 9.26 5.42 -18.33
C ILE A 326 9.07 5.88 -16.89
N GLY A 327 9.91 6.76 -16.40
CA GLY A 327 9.80 7.35 -15.06
C GLY A 327 11.07 7.24 -14.24
N GLU A 328 10.96 6.80 -12.99
CA GLU A 328 12.08 6.70 -12.05
C GLU A 328 12.38 5.24 -11.68
N LYS A 329 13.55 5.01 -11.10
CA LYS A 329 13.98 3.69 -10.65
C LYS A 329 13.02 3.11 -9.61
N THR A 330 12.64 1.84 -9.74
CA THR A 330 11.74 1.12 -8.82
C THR A 330 12.37 0.86 -7.44
N PHE A 331 11.56 0.38 -6.51
CA PHE A 331 11.92 0.19 -5.09
C PHE A 331 13.05 -0.82 -4.85
N GLY A 332 13.03 -1.98 -5.52
CA GLY A 332 14.02 -3.03 -5.32
C GLY A 332 13.62 -4.11 -4.31
N LYS A 333 12.40 -4.64 -4.36
CA LYS A 333 11.96 -5.79 -3.55
C LYS A 333 12.07 -7.08 -4.35
N GLY A 334 13.26 -7.69 -4.38
CA GLY A 334 13.56 -8.93 -5.11
C GLY A 334 13.44 -10.19 -4.26
N THR A 335 12.55 -10.23 -3.25
CA THR A 335 12.35 -11.36 -2.35
C THR A 335 10.90 -11.78 -2.27
N VAL A 336 10.69 -13.08 -2.05
CA VAL A 336 9.37 -13.70 -1.91
C VAL A 336 9.24 -14.24 -0.49
N GLN A 337 8.17 -13.83 0.23
CA GLN A 337 7.86 -14.31 1.58
C GLN A 337 6.76 -15.37 1.51
N GLN A 338 6.74 -16.28 2.46
CA GLN A 338 5.61 -17.15 2.74
C GLN A 338 5.16 -16.99 4.19
N ALA A 339 3.86 -17.05 4.40
CA ALA A 339 3.27 -17.12 5.73
C ALA A 339 3.05 -18.59 6.10
N VAL A 340 3.69 -19.04 7.15
CA VAL A 340 3.59 -20.41 7.67
C VAL A 340 2.80 -20.37 8.96
N PRO A 341 1.57 -20.93 8.99
CA PRO A 341 0.73 -20.89 10.18
C PRO A 341 1.21 -21.89 11.23
N PHE A 342 1.10 -21.49 12.50
CA PHE A 342 1.19 -22.37 13.65
C PHE A 342 -0.18 -22.94 14.05
N LYS A 343 -0.16 -23.99 14.86
CA LYS A 343 -1.39 -24.67 15.32
C LYS A 343 -2.30 -23.79 16.19
N ASP A 344 -1.75 -22.78 16.85
CA ASP A 344 -2.47 -21.83 17.70
C ASP A 344 -3.14 -20.68 16.92
N GLY A 345 -2.90 -20.61 15.60
CA GLY A 345 -3.42 -19.58 14.71
C GLY A 345 -2.49 -18.36 14.53
N SER A 346 -1.37 -18.31 15.23
CA SER A 346 -0.27 -17.38 14.92
C SER A 346 0.46 -17.82 13.64
N ASN A 347 1.28 -16.97 13.05
CA ASN A 347 2.10 -17.38 11.91
C ASN A 347 3.48 -16.68 11.84
N ILE A 348 4.38 -17.27 11.11
CA ILE A 348 5.62 -16.65 10.66
C ILE A 348 5.52 -16.35 9.17
N LYS A 349 5.66 -15.07 8.82
CA LYS A 349 5.93 -14.64 7.46
C LYS A 349 7.44 -14.61 7.27
N LEU A 350 7.98 -15.46 6.42
CA LEU A 350 9.42 -15.65 6.24
C LEU A 350 9.82 -15.47 4.78
N THR A 351 10.91 -14.76 4.51
CA THR A 351 11.52 -14.70 3.19
C THR A 351 12.17 -16.05 2.87
N MET A 352 11.61 -16.76 1.88
CA MET A 352 12.05 -18.10 1.49
C MET A 352 12.74 -18.14 0.13
N PHE A 353 12.39 -17.19 -0.78
CA PHE A 353 12.92 -17.21 -2.14
C PHE A 353 13.41 -15.84 -2.57
N LYS A 354 14.29 -15.85 -3.57
CA LYS A 354 14.57 -14.70 -4.42
C LYS A 354 13.75 -14.82 -5.69
N TRP A 355 13.26 -13.71 -6.21
CA TRP A 355 12.80 -13.67 -7.57
C TRP A 355 13.79 -12.88 -8.44
N LEU A 356 13.93 -13.34 -9.67
CA LEU A 356 14.85 -12.82 -10.66
C LEU A 356 14.05 -12.40 -11.91
N THR A 357 14.55 -11.41 -12.61
CA THR A 357 13.99 -10.99 -13.90
C THR A 357 14.10 -12.10 -14.96
N PRO A 358 13.48 -11.95 -16.15
CA PRO A 358 13.65 -12.90 -17.27
C PRO A 358 15.11 -13.28 -17.54
N ASP A 359 16.02 -12.32 -17.51
CA ASP A 359 17.46 -12.53 -17.78
C ASP A 359 18.23 -13.04 -16.54
N GLY A 360 17.56 -13.31 -15.44
CA GLY A 360 18.15 -13.87 -14.23
C GLY A 360 18.78 -12.83 -13.29
N ASN A 361 18.46 -11.54 -13.45
CA ASN A 361 19.00 -10.49 -12.61
C ASN A 361 18.25 -10.39 -11.27
N TRP A 362 18.97 -10.34 -10.15
CA TRP A 362 18.40 -10.09 -8.85
C TRP A 362 18.36 -8.59 -8.55
N ILE A 363 17.16 -8.05 -8.42
CA ILE A 363 16.90 -6.61 -8.30
C ILE A 363 16.83 -6.14 -6.83
N HIS A 364 16.97 -7.03 -5.86
CA HIS A 364 16.83 -6.69 -4.44
C HIS A 364 17.77 -5.56 -4.02
N LYS A 365 17.21 -4.52 -3.38
CA LYS A 365 17.89 -3.26 -2.98
C LYS A 365 18.46 -2.45 -4.16
N LYS A 366 18.30 -2.90 -5.40
CA LYS A 366 18.80 -2.21 -6.60
C LYS A 366 17.67 -1.52 -7.38
N GLY A 367 16.51 -2.16 -7.47
CA GLY A 367 15.41 -1.74 -8.32
C GLY A 367 15.68 -1.95 -9.81
N ILE A 368 14.68 -1.65 -10.62
CA ILE A 368 14.75 -1.66 -12.09
C ILE A 368 14.86 -0.22 -12.58
N LYS A 369 15.87 0.05 -13.40
CA LYS A 369 16.05 1.37 -14.02
C LYS A 369 15.09 1.53 -15.20
N PRO A 370 14.44 2.70 -15.36
CA PRO A 370 13.68 3.00 -16.56
C PRO A 370 14.57 2.97 -17.82
N THR A 371 13.95 2.80 -18.98
CA THR A 371 14.62 3.01 -20.31
C THR A 371 14.61 4.50 -20.66
N VAL A 372 13.56 5.21 -20.25
CA VAL A 372 13.43 6.66 -20.38
C VAL A 372 13.25 7.26 -19.00
N GLU A 373 14.29 7.94 -18.51
CA GLU A 373 14.23 8.57 -17.19
C GLU A 373 13.42 9.87 -17.26
N VAL A 374 12.34 9.92 -16.49
CA VAL A 374 11.49 11.09 -16.32
C VAL A 374 11.27 11.28 -14.83
N LYS A 375 11.83 12.35 -14.27
CA LYS A 375 11.65 12.66 -12.85
C LYS A 375 10.27 13.29 -12.61
N GLN A 376 9.60 12.79 -11.60
CA GLN A 376 8.41 13.47 -11.10
C GLN A 376 8.82 14.79 -10.43
N PRO A 377 8.02 15.85 -10.57
CA PRO A 377 8.27 17.10 -9.84
C PRO A 377 8.32 16.85 -8.32
N ASP A 378 9.19 17.59 -7.62
CA ASP A 378 9.46 17.41 -6.18
C ASP A 378 8.19 17.40 -5.30
N TYR A 379 7.16 18.14 -5.71
CA TYR A 379 5.89 18.18 -4.96
C TYR A 379 5.12 16.87 -4.94
N TYR A 380 5.43 15.89 -5.80
CA TYR A 380 4.87 14.54 -5.71
C TYR A 380 5.34 13.80 -4.46
N HIS A 381 6.52 14.13 -3.98
CA HIS A 381 7.16 13.54 -2.81
C HIS A 381 7.10 14.43 -1.56
N ALA A 382 6.33 15.52 -1.63
CA ALA A 382 6.23 16.48 -0.53
C ALA A 382 5.71 15.82 0.74
N THR A 383 6.48 15.95 1.82
CA THR A 383 6.11 15.41 3.13
C THR A 383 4.99 16.24 3.74
N PRO A 384 3.90 15.64 4.22
CA PRO A 384 2.81 16.36 4.84
C PRO A 384 3.25 17.22 6.03
N ILE A 385 2.70 18.43 6.13
CA ILE A 385 2.95 19.36 7.23
C ILE A 385 2.07 18.96 8.41
N GLN A 386 2.66 18.76 9.57
CA GLN A 386 1.95 18.41 10.82
C GLN A 386 2.15 19.51 11.86
N ILE A 387 1.14 20.34 12.08
CA ILE A 387 1.21 21.48 12.99
C ILE A 387 0.56 21.15 14.33
N GLU A 388 1.39 21.08 15.38
CA GLU A 388 0.95 20.96 16.78
C GLU A 388 0.81 22.36 17.43
N LYS A 389 1.63 23.34 17.01
CA LYS A 389 1.61 24.72 17.45
C LYS A 389 1.91 25.66 16.28
N THR A 390 1.34 26.84 16.28
CA THR A 390 1.63 27.88 15.28
C THR A 390 3.12 28.21 15.25
N LEU A 391 3.72 28.20 14.06
CA LEU A 391 5.11 28.55 13.82
C LEU A 391 5.18 29.90 13.12
N SER A 392 6.15 30.73 13.51
CA SER A 392 6.32 32.08 13.00
C SER A 392 7.79 32.45 12.86
N TYR A 393 8.06 33.69 12.44
CA TYR A 393 9.41 34.20 12.26
C TYR A 393 10.36 33.78 13.40
N ASN A 394 11.58 33.43 13.04
CA ASN A 394 12.66 32.92 13.91
C ASN A 394 12.46 31.51 14.48
N ALA A 395 11.39 30.76 14.09
CA ALA A 395 11.28 29.35 14.42
C ALA A 395 12.25 28.50 13.59
N ASN A 396 12.77 27.42 14.18
CA ASN A 396 13.54 26.40 13.47
C ASN A 396 12.86 25.05 13.69
N ASP A 397 12.19 24.54 12.67
CA ASP A 397 11.36 23.34 12.76
C ASP A 397 11.27 22.64 11.40
N VAL A 398 11.23 21.31 11.43
CA VAL A 398 11.10 20.48 10.22
C VAL A 398 9.78 20.76 9.47
N GLN A 399 8.73 21.19 10.16
CA GLN A 399 7.46 21.54 9.52
C GLN A 399 7.57 22.83 8.71
N VAL A 400 8.43 23.77 9.13
CA VAL A 400 8.77 24.96 8.34
C VAL A 400 9.46 24.54 7.05
N LYS A 401 10.41 23.60 7.09
CA LYS A 401 11.06 23.05 5.90
C LYS A 401 10.03 22.47 4.92
N HIS A 402 9.13 21.62 5.39
CA HIS A 402 8.09 21.05 4.54
C HIS A 402 7.18 22.12 3.92
N ALA A 403 6.85 23.16 4.68
CA ALA A 403 6.07 24.29 4.16
C ALA A 403 6.86 25.10 3.11
N GLN A 404 8.15 25.34 3.33
CA GLN A 404 9.03 26.03 2.37
C GLN A 404 9.11 25.27 1.04
N GLU A 405 9.34 23.95 1.08
CA GLU A 405 9.39 23.08 -0.10
C GLU A 405 8.07 23.11 -0.88
N MET A 406 6.93 23.03 -0.16
CA MET A 406 5.60 23.09 -0.80
C MET A 406 5.30 24.49 -1.38
N LEU A 407 5.58 25.56 -0.64
CA LEU A 407 5.38 26.93 -1.12
C LEU A 407 6.20 27.20 -2.38
N LYS A 408 7.46 26.80 -2.42
CA LYS A 408 8.29 26.88 -3.62
C LYS A 408 7.67 26.12 -4.79
N SER A 409 7.20 24.92 -4.54
CA SER A 409 6.52 24.09 -5.54
C SER A 409 5.22 24.72 -6.06
N LEU A 410 4.56 25.56 -5.25
CA LEU A 410 3.38 26.35 -5.63
C LEU A 410 3.74 27.68 -6.32
N GLY A 411 5.03 28.01 -6.47
CA GLY A 411 5.50 29.22 -7.14
C GLY A 411 5.76 30.41 -6.22
N TYR A 412 5.74 30.21 -4.90
CA TYR A 412 6.13 31.23 -3.93
C TYR A 412 7.63 31.15 -3.63
N VAL A 413 8.22 32.23 -3.13
CA VAL A 413 9.66 32.32 -2.87
C VAL A 413 9.90 32.39 -1.35
N PRO A 414 10.08 31.23 -0.65
CA PRO A 414 10.28 31.21 0.79
C PRO A 414 11.71 31.62 1.23
N GLY A 415 12.62 31.87 0.29
CA GLY A 415 14.00 32.25 0.51
C GLY A 415 14.93 31.07 0.85
N ARG A 416 14.56 30.23 1.79
CA ARG A 416 15.31 29.05 2.23
C ARG A 416 14.39 27.82 2.31
N GLU A 417 15.00 26.64 2.43
CA GLU A 417 14.30 25.35 2.48
C GLU A 417 14.90 24.43 3.55
N ASP A 418 15.49 25.03 4.61
CA ASP A 418 16.21 24.29 5.65
C ASP A 418 15.47 24.20 6.99
N GLY A 419 14.25 24.78 7.06
CA GLY A 419 13.42 24.74 8.27
C GLY A 419 13.57 25.95 9.18
N TYR A 420 14.46 26.91 8.86
CA TYR A 420 14.49 28.18 9.57
C TYR A 420 13.45 29.15 8.98
N PHE A 421 12.56 29.66 9.82
CA PHE A 421 11.50 30.57 9.43
C PHE A 421 12.04 32.01 9.28
N SER A 422 12.46 32.35 8.08
CA SER A 422 13.00 33.65 7.74
C SER A 422 11.90 34.68 7.43
N LYS A 423 12.27 35.93 7.21
CA LYS A 423 11.34 36.98 6.74
C LYS A 423 10.81 36.71 5.34
N GLU A 424 11.59 36.07 4.49
CA GLU A 424 11.19 35.62 3.15
C GLU A 424 10.14 34.52 3.25
N THR A 425 10.30 33.59 4.20
CA THR A 425 9.30 32.55 4.50
C THR A 425 8.00 33.18 4.99
N GLU A 426 8.05 34.19 5.89
CA GLU A 426 6.89 34.95 6.34
C GLU A 426 6.18 35.65 5.16
N SER A 427 6.95 36.28 4.30
CA SER A 427 6.43 36.99 3.12
C SER A 427 5.77 36.01 2.13
N ALA A 428 6.37 34.87 1.90
CA ALA A 428 5.81 33.81 1.05
C ALA A 428 4.50 33.27 1.61
N LEU A 429 4.41 33.07 2.93
CA LEU A 429 3.16 32.66 3.59
C LEU A 429 2.08 33.74 3.48
N LYS A 430 2.39 35.02 3.70
CA LYS A 430 1.45 36.15 3.51
C LYS A 430 0.93 36.16 2.06
N ALA A 431 1.82 36.01 1.08
CA ALA A 431 1.44 35.98 -0.31
C ALA A 431 0.52 34.79 -0.63
N PHE A 432 0.83 33.59 -0.10
CA PHE A 432 -0.01 32.41 -0.23
C PHE A 432 -1.38 32.59 0.42
N GLN A 433 -1.42 33.10 1.65
CA GLN A 433 -2.66 33.36 2.40
C GLN A 433 -3.55 34.34 1.66
N ASN A 434 -3.01 35.46 1.16
CA ASN A 434 -3.74 36.44 0.37
C ASN A 434 -4.31 35.85 -0.91
N ALA A 435 -3.51 35.09 -1.67
CA ALA A 435 -3.95 34.43 -2.91
C ALA A 435 -5.08 33.40 -2.67
N ASN A 436 -5.17 32.83 -1.47
CA ASN A 436 -6.20 31.88 -1.09
C ASN A 436 -7.32 32.49 -0.22
N LYS A 437 -7.44 33.83 -0.18
CA LYS A 437 -8.47 34.57 0.57
C LYS A 437 -8.48 34.23 2.07
N MET A 438 -7.30 34.04 2.63
CA MET A 438 -7.08 33.82 4.06
C MET A 438 -6.56 35.12 4.70
N GLU A 439 -6.66 35.23 6.02
CA GLU A 439 -6.00 36.31 6.75
C GLU A 439 -4.48 36.20 6.60
N ALA A 440 -3.82 37.26 6.17
CA ALA A 440 -2.39 37.29 5.85
C ALA A 440 -1.53 37.44 7.10
N THR A 441 -1.61 36.53 8.03
CA THR A 441 -0.86 36.54 9.30
C THR A 441 0.64 36.32 9.08
N GLY A 442 1.05 35.66 8.01
CA GLY A 442 2.42 35.26 7.76
C GLY A 442 2.87 34.13 8.70
N GLN A 443 1.96 33.50 9.41
CA GLN A 443 2.25 32.40 10.33
C GLN A 443 1.87 31.07 9.69
N LEU A 444 2.58 30.01 10.07
CA LEU A 444 2.28 28.64 9.68
C LEU A 444 1.45 28.00 10.80
N ASP A 445 0.16 28.21 10.76
CA ASP A 445 -0.83 27.56 11.60
C ASP A 445 -1.43 26.33 10.91
N LYS A 446 -2.28 25.60 11.61
CA LYS A 446 -2.93 24.38 11.09
C LYS A 446 -3.74 24.67 9.82
N LYS A 447 -4.50 25.77 9.80
CA LYS A 447 -5.34 26.16 8.67
C LYS A 447 -4.50 26.49 7.43
N THR A 448 -3.41 27.19 7.60
CA THR A 448 -2.46 27.53 6.53
C THR A 448 -1.76 26.28 6.00
N ALA A 449 -1.33 25.37 6.88
CA ALA A 449 -0.72 24.10 6.50
C ALA A 449 -1.67 23.21 5.69
N GLU A 450 -2.92 23.07 6.11
CA GLU A 450 -3.96 22.34 5.40
C GLU A 450 -4.25 22.93 4.01
N ALA A 451 -4.30 24.28 3.92
CA ALA A 451 -4.50 24.96 2.64
C ALA A 451 -3.32 24.73 1.67
N ILE A 452 -2.07 24.80 2.14
CA ILE A 452 -0.88 24.51 1.34
C ILE A 452 -0.94 23.07 0.82
N GLN A 453 -1.21 22.09 1.68
CA GLN A 453 -1.32 20.69 1.31
C GLN A 453 -2.44 20.44 0.28
N THR A 454 -3.59 21.09 0.47
CA THR A 454 -4.71 21.02 -0.48
C THR A 454 -4.28 21.51 -1.87
N LYS A 455 -3.55 22.63 -1.96
CA LYS A 455 -3.06 23.16 -3.24
C LYS A 455 -2.01 22.24 -3.89
N ILE A 456 -1.17 21.60 -3.12
CA ILE A 456 -0.24 20.57 -3.64
C ILE A 456 -1.03 19.38 -4.21
N ILE A 457 -2.04 18.89 -3.50
CA ILE A 457 -2.89 17.80 -3.98
C ILE A 457 -3.64 18.17 -5.27
N GLU A 458 -4.18 19.40 -5.35
CA GLU A 458 -4.81 19.91 -6.57
C GLU A 458 -3.81 19.95 -7.74
N LYS A 459 -2.58 20.40 -7.51
CA LYS A 459 -1.51 20.43 -8.51
C LYS A 459 -1.12 19.04 -8.99
N ILE A 460 -1.02 18.07 -8.09
CA ILE A 460 -0.77 16.66 -8.42
C ILE A 460 -1.90 16.10 -9.28
N ARG A 461 -3.16 16.35 -8.92
CA ARG A 461 -4.34 15.89 -9.68
C ARG A 461 -4.40 16.49 -11.09
N PHE A 462 -4.00 17.74 -11.24
CA PHE A 462 -3.93 18.40 -12.57
C PHE A 462 -2.91 17.72 -13.49
N TRP A 463 -1.75 17.33 -12.95
CA TRP A 463 -0.71 16.63 -13.71
C TRP A 463 -1.07 15.18 -14.09
N ARG A 464 -2.02 14.56 -13.39
CA ARG A 464 -2.52 13.21 -13.69
C ARG A 464 -3.60 13.18 -14.77
N LYS A 465 -4.14 14.34 -15.15
CA LYS A 465 -5.12 14.47 -16.24
C LYS A 465 -4.43 14.62 -17.58
#